data_b895cab273e5da1df57732e6517180db
#
_entry.id   b895cab273e5da1df57732e6517180db
#
_cell.length_a   1.000
_cell.length_b   1.000
_cell.length_c   1.000
_cell.angle_alpha   90.00
_cell.angle_beta   90.00
_cell.angle_gamma   90.00
#
_symmetry.space_group_name_H-M   'P 1'
#
loop_
_entity.id
_entity.type
_entity.pdbx_description
1 polymer ?
#
loop_
_entity_poly.entity_id
_entity_poly.type
_entity_poly.pdbx_seq_one_letter_code
_entity_poly.pdbx_strand_id
1 'polypeptide(L)'
;MLRQDLETVPVVLRNPAYLQPFELLVRLLPLPRYTSIDPTPFVAIFFPLFFGMILGDIGYGFILLLAAVSAILLAKRRIMRQAGEILLVSSIYTIVFGVLYGECFGELGTRLFGLRPFIDRQTSLVPMVYFSLAVGSVHVVVGLALGVVSALRGRQTKEAVFRSLSILVVICVAGILASYFAPVAALVRGPLITAVLVIIPILILTGGFLAPFEVLRYFGNIISYVRLMAVGLASVLLASIANRLAGAAGSVWIGVTVAILLHTFNILLGVFAPTVHALRLHYVEFFSKFMEPGGKDFKPLKTK
;
A
#
# COMPACT_ATOMS: atom_id res chain seq x y z
N MET A 1 27.39 -13.00 -23.36
CA MET A 1 26.12 -13.55 -22.94
C MET A 1 25.01 -12.88 -23.75
N LEU A 2 24.30 -13.65 -24.56
CA LEU A 2 23.17 -13.17 -25.34
C LEU A 2 22.02 -12.82 -24.37
N ARG A 3 21.18 -11.82 -24.67
CA ARG A 3 20.07 -11.37 -23.83
C ARG A 3 19.10 -12.51 -23.45
N GLN A 4 19.00 -13.53 -24.33
CA GLN A 4 18.23 -14.76 -24.13
C GLN A 4 18.77 -15.65 -22.99
N ASP A 5 20.09 -15.64 -22.74
CA ASP A 5 20.70 -16.45 -21.68
C ASP A 5 20.35 -15.88 -20.29
N LEU A 6 20.18 -14.55 -20.17
CA LEU A 6 19.81 -13.89 -18.90
C LEU A 6 18.38 -14.18 -18.46
N GLU A 7 17.49 -14.56 -19.39
CA GLU A 7 16.10 -14.90 -19.06
C GLU A 7 15.97 -16.27 -18.36
N THR A 8 16.97 -17.13 -18.52
CA THR A 8 16.99 -18.48 -17.93
C THR A 8 17.77 -18.56 -16.62
N VAL A 9 18.46 -17.47 -16.22
CA VAL A 9 19.31 -17.44 -15.01
C VAL A 9 18.42 -17.53 -13.76
N PRO A 10 18.70 -18.49 -12.85
CA PRO A 10 17.98 -18.55 -11.57
C PRO A 10 18.26 -17.33 -10.69
N VAL A 11 17.23 -16.84 -10.03
CA VAL A 11 17.30 -15.65 -9.18
C VAL A 11 17.33 -16.04 -7.72
N VAL A 12 18.25 -15.44 -6.96
CA VAL A 12 18.30 -15.51 -5.50
C VAL A 12 18.12 -14.09 -4.96
N LEU A 13 17.06 -13.87 -4.19
CA LEU A 13 16.89 -12.64 -3.45
C LEU A 13 17.87 -12.62 -2.27
N ARG A 14 18.69 -11.59 -2.16
CA ARG A 14 19.64 -11.39 -1.07
C ARG A 14 19.28 -10.12 -0.32
N ASN A 15 18.41 -10.26 0.67
CA ASN A 15 17.96 -9.15 1.49
C ASN A 15 18.56 -9.21 2.90
N PRO A 16 18.81 -8.07 3.56
CA PRO A 16 19.13 -8.00 5.00
C PRO A 16 18.09 -8.73 5.84
N ALA A 17 18.48 -9.20 7.02
CA ALA A 17 17.64 -10.03 7.88
C ALA A 17 16.25 -9.42 8.19
N TYR A 18 16.18 -8.09 8.34
CA TYR A 18 14.93 -7.37 8.63
C TYR A 18 13.98 -7.26 7.42
N LEU A 19 14.48 -7.46 6.18
CA LEU A 19 13.66 -7.46 4.98
C LEU A 19 13.24 -8.88 4.54
N GLN A 20 13.98 -9.91 4.98
CA GLN A 20 13.71 -11.31 4.60
C GLN A 20 12.27 -11.78 4.83
N PRO A 21 11.56 -11.39 5.91
CA PRO A 21 10.16 -11.76 6.08
C PRO A 21 9.27 -11.33 4.91
N PHE A 22 9.53 -10.14 4.37
CA PHE A 22 8.75 -9.57 3.27
C PHE A 22 8.99 -10.25 1.92
N GLU A 23 10.08 -11.03 1.77
CA GLU A 23 10.25 -11.91 0.60
C GLU A 23 9.09 -12.92 0.49
N LEU A 24 8.47 -13.31 1.61
CA LEU A 24 7.30 -14.20 1.59
C LEU A 24 6.17 -13.60 0.73
N LEU A 25 5.92 -12.29 0.85
CA LEU A 25 4.90 -11.61 0.06
C LEU A 25 5.30 -11.50 -1.42
N VAL A 26 6.57 -11.23 -1.70
CA VAL A 26 7.06 -11.16 -3.09
C VAL A 26 7.01 -12.52 -3.78
N ARG A 27 7.26 -13.62 -3.05
CA ARG A 27 7.22 -15.00 -3.55
C ARG A 27 5.81 -15.53 -3.82
N LEU A 28 4.75 -14.81 -3.45
CA LEU A 28 3.38 -15.15 -3.84
C LEU A 28 3.12 -14.90 -5.34
N LEU A 29 4.00 -14.14 -5.99
CA LEU A 29 4.02 -13.91 -7.44
C LEU A 29 5.23 -14.61 -8.08
N PRO A 30 5.24 -14.73 -9.43
CA PRO A 30 6.44 -15.11 -10.15
C PRO A 30 7.59 -14.15 -9.80
N LEU A 31 8.76 -14.72 -9.48
CA LEU A 31 9.93 -13.94 -9.10
C LEU A 31 10.33 -12.93 -10.20
N PRO A 32 10.93 -11.79 -9.83
CA PRO A 32 11.48 -10.85 -10.79
C PRO A 32 12.58 -11.53 -11.62
N ARG A 33 12.74 -11.14 -12.88
CA ARG A 33 13.88 -11.59 -13.71
C ARG A 33 15.20 -11.09 -13.10
N TYR A 34 16.29 -11.75 -13.42
CA TYR A 34 17.63 -11.42 -12.92
C TYR A 34 18.03 -9.94 -13.14
N THR A 35 17.58 -9.33 -14.23
CA THR A 35 17.83 -7.93 -14.58
C THR A 35 16.89 -6.94 -13.87
N SER A 36 15.85 -7.43 -13.23
CA SER A 36 14.81 -6.61 -12.58
C SER A 36 15.26 -6.12 -11.20
N ILE A 37 14.72 -4.99 -10.77
CA ILE A 37 14.97 -4.47 -9.41
C ILE A 37 14.19 -5.32 -8.42
N ASP A 38 14.81 -5.64 -7.26
CA ASP A 38 14.16 -6.35 -6.17
C ASP A 38 13.06 -5.47 -5.53
N PRO A 39 11.80 -5.90 -5.54
CA PRO A 39 10.71 -5.14 -4.96
C PRO A 39 10.61 -5.25 -3.43
N THR A 40 11.33 -6.18 -2.79
CA THR A 40 11.21 -6.50 -1.36
C THR A 40 11.35 -5.28 -0.43
N PRO A 41 12.32 -4.37 -0.62
CA PRO A 41 12.44 -3.19 0.26
C PRO A 41 11.21 -2.29 0.23
N PHE A 42 10.59 -2.15 -0.94
CA PHE A 42 9.41 -1.30 -1.13
C PHE A 42 8.17 -1.95 -0.51
N VAL A 43 8.03 -3.27 -0.65
CA VAL A 43 6.97 -4.02 0.03
C VAL A 43 7.10 -3.89 1.55
N ALA A 44 8.31 -3.95 2.10
CA ALA A 44 8.55 -3.81 3.53
C ALA A 44 8.15 -2.44 4.10
N ILE A 45 8.19 -1.38 3.29
CA ILE A 45 7.76 -0.03 3.68
C ILE A 45 6.27 0.16 3.47
N PHE A 46 5.79 -0.11 2.25
CA PHE A 46 4.43 0.29 1.86
C PHE A 46 3.35 -0.71 2.29
N PHE A 47 3.66 -2.00 2.41
CA PHE A 47 2.67 -2.99 2.85
C PHE A 47 2.19 -2.72 4.28
N PRO A 48 3.07 -2.56 5.31
CA PRO A 48 2.63 -2.23 6.65
C PRO A 48 1.95 -0.85 6.74
N LEU A 49 2.41 0.11 5.93
CA LEU A 49 1.79 1.43 5.82
C LEU A 49 0.34 1.32 5.37
N PHE A 50 0.06 0.62 4.27
CA PHE A 50 -1.30 0.42 3.76
C PHE A 50 -2.15 -0.39 4.72
N PHE A 51 -1.58 -1.44 5.32
CA PHE A 51 -2.26 -2.23 6.33
C PHE A 51 -2.72 -1.38 7.50
N GLY A 52 -1.81 -0.55 8.05
CA GLY A 52 -2.11 0.37 9.13
C GLY A 52 -3.12 1.46 8.76
N MET A 53 -3.03 2.01 7.54
CA MET A 53 -4.01 2.98 7.03
C MET A 53 -5.43 2.42 6.95
N ILE A 54 -5.57 1.15 6.55
CA ILE A 54 -6.87 0.48 6.44
C ILE A 54 -7.42 0.16 7.83
N LEU A 55 -6.66 -0.55 8.67
CA LEU A 55 -7.16 -1.03 9.95
C LEU A 55 -7.19 0.07 11.02
N GLY A 56 -6.13 0.87 11.14
CA GLY A 56 -5.96 2.11 11.91
C GLY A 56 -6.75 2.21 13.22
N ASP A 57 -6.55 1.28 14.16
CA ASP A 57 -7.23 1.21 15.44
C ASP A 57 -6.27 0.72 16.53
N ILE A 58 -6.17 1.44 17.65
CA ILE A 58 -5.24 1.14 18.75
C ILE A 58 -5.55 -0.23 19.38
N GLY A 59 -6.83 -0.50 19.64
CA GLY A 59 -7.24 -1.73 20.31
C GLY A 59 -6.98 -2.97 19.45
N TYR A 60 -7.36 -2.92 18.19
CA TYR A 60 -7.07 -4.00 17.24
C TYR A 60 -5.57 -4.13 16.99
N GLY A 61 -4.85 -3.01 16.83
CA GLY A 61 -3.40 -3.02 16.66
C GLY A 61 -2.68 -3.68 17.82
N PHE A 62 -3.12 -3.44 19.06
CA PHE A 62 -2.54 -4.06 20.25
C PHE A 62 -2.82 -5.58 20.31
N ILE A 63 -4.03 -6.03 19.97
CA ILE A 63 -4.35 -7.46 19.88
C ILE A 63 -3.47 -8.14 18.82
N LEU A 64 -3.33 -7.52 17.63
CA LEU A 64 -2.48 -8.04 16.56
C LEU A 64 -1.00 -8.05 16.94
N LEU A 65 -0.54 -7.08 17.72
CA LEU A 65 0.83 -7.03 18.25
C LEU A 65 1.10 -8.24 19.16
N LEU A 66 0.18 -8.52 20.09
CA LEU A 66 0.29 -9.69 20.97
C LEU A 66 0.25 -11.00 20.17
N ALA A 67 -0.63 -11.10 19.17
CA ALA A 67 -0.71 -12.26 18.30
C ALA A 67 0.57 -12.45 17.47
N ALA A 68 1.17 -11.36 16.97
CA ALA A 68 2.42 -11.38 16.22
C ALA A 68 3.60 -11.85 17.09
N VAL A 69 3.73 -11.30 18.30
CA VAL A 69 4.76 -11.71 19.27
C VAL A 69 4.59 -13.19 19.62
N SER A 70 3.37 -13.62 19.91
CA SER A 70 3.07 -15.03 20.19
C SER A 70 3.44 -15.95 19.02
N ALA A 71 3.11 -15.53 17.78
CA ALA A 71 3.46 -16.26 16.57
C ALA A 71 4.98 -16.37 16.40
N ILE A 72 5.75 -15.30 16.66
CA ILE A 72 7.22 -15.30 16.56
C ILE A 72 7.84 -16.24 17.59
N LEU A 73 7.36 -16.21 18.84
CA LEU A 73 7.92 -16.98 19.94
C LEU A 73 7.56 -18.48 19.87
N LEU A 74 6.33 -18.80 19.43
CA LEU A 74 5.81 -20.17 19.43
C LEU A 74 5.95 -20.87 18.08
N ALA A 75 6.31 -20.16 17.00
CA ALA A 75 6.37 -20.71 15.67
C ALA A 75 7.53 -21.71 15.51
N LYS A 76 7.19 -22.96 15.23
CA LYS A 76 8.14 -24.01 14.85
C LYS A 76 8.56 -23.95 13.38
N ARG A 77 7.70 -23.38 12.52
CA ARG A 77 7.93 -23.27 11.06
C ARG A 77 8.40 -21.86 10.71
N ARG A 78 9.45 -21.77 9.87
CA ARG A 78 10.02 -20.48 9.42
C ARG A 78 8.95 -19.56 8.80
N ILE A 79 8.02 -20.11 8.00
CA ILE A 79 6.95 -19.34 7.35
C ILE A 79 6.04 -18.66 8.39
N MET A 80 5.66 -19.36 9.46
CA MET A 80 4.83 -18.77 10.52
C MET A 80 5.55 -17.67 11.28
N ARG A 81 6.86 -17.84 11.51
CA ARG A 81 7.68 -16.80 12.13
C ARG A 81 7.77 -15.57 11.24
N GLN A 82 8.04 -15.73 9.95
CA GLN A 82 8.08 -14.63 8.98
C GLN A 82 6.73 -13.90 8.88
N ALA A 83 5.61 -14.65 8.86
CA ALA A 83 4.28 -14.06 8.90
C ALA A 83 4.04 -13.25 10.19
N GLY A 84 4.52 -13.75 11.35
CA GLY A 84 4.51 -13.04 12.63
C GLY A 84 5.33 -11.73 12.58
N GLU A 85 6.51 -11.76 11.97
CA GLU A 85 7.38 -10.59 11.81
C GLU A 85 6.74 -9.51 10.91
N ILE A 86 6.07 -9.91 9.81
CA ILE A 86 5.27 -9.00 8.97
C ILE A 86 4.11 -8.41 9.77
N LEU A 87 3.37 -9.24 10.50
CA LEU A 87 2.24 -8.80 11.31
C LEU A 87 2.68 -7.87 12.44
N LEU A 88 3.86 -8.10 13.04
CA LEU A 88 4.43 -7.24 14.07
C LEU A 88 4.63 -5.81 13.53
N VAL A 89 5.28 -5.66 12.38
CA VAL A 89 5.49 -4.34 11.78
C VAL A 89 4.15 -3.71 11.41
N SER A 90 3.25 -4.49 10.81
CA SER A 90 1.91 -4.02 10.41
C SER A 90 1.06 -3.57 11.60
N SER A 91 1.14 -4.27 12.75
CA SER A 91 0.43 -3.88 13.98
C SER A 91 0.93 -2.58 14.58
N ILE A 92 2.23 -2.31 14.50
CA ILE A 92 2.80 -1.02 14.92
C ILE A 92 2.21 0.12 14.08
N TYR A 93 2.19 -0.02 12.74
CA TYR A 93 1.55 0.97 11.88
C TYR A 93 0.05 1.11 12.17
N THR A 94 -0.64 0.00 12.48
CA THR A 94 -2.06 0.03 12.87
C THR A 94 -2.28 0.86 14.14
N ILE A 95 -1.42 0.74 15.15
CA ILE A 95 -1.46 1.55 16.37
C ILE A 95 -1.19 3.02 16.05
N VAL A 96 -0.15 3.31 15.25
CA VAL A 96 0.20 4.69 14.86
C VAL A 96 -0.97 5.37 14.15
N PHE A 97 -1.58 4.70 13.16
CA PHE A 97 -2.76 5.24 12.48
C PHE A 97 -3.99 5.30 13.40
N GLY A 98 -4.13 4.35 14.33
CA GLY A 98 -5.18 4.38 15.35
C GLY A 98 -5.09 5.62 16.23
N VAL A 99 -3.89 6.05 16.62
CA VAL A 99 -3.67 7.31 17.33
C VAL A 99 -4.04 8.52 16.46
N LEU A 100 -3.65 8.52 15.17
CA LEU A 100 -3.97 9.60 14.24
C LEU A 100 -5.48 9.73 14.00
N TYR A 101 -6.19 8.62 13.94
CA TYR A 101 -7.63 8.57 13.74
C TYR A 101 -8.41 8.69 15.06
N GLY A 102 -7.74 8.62 16.22
CA GLY A 102 -8.38 8.66 17.53
C GLY A 102 -9.24 7.43 17.84
N GLU A 103 -8.96 6.29 17.20
CA GLU A 103 -9.77 5.09 17.26
C GLU A 103 -9.16 4.02 18.18
N CYS A 104 -9.97 3.46 19.05
CA CYS A 104 -9.68 2.30 19.89
C CYS A 104 -10.97 1.49 20.00
N PHE A 105 -11.00 0.29 19.39
CA PHE A 105 -12.23 -0.47 19.17
C PHE A 105 -13.36 0.40 18.56
N GLY A 106 -13.02 1.16 17.49
CA GLY A 106 -13.87 2.17 16.90
C GLY A 106 -14.01 3.42 17.80
N GLU A 107 -15.24 3.85 18.10
CA GLU A 107 -15.55 5.09 18.83
C GLU A 107 -15.18 5.05 20.34
N LEU A 108 -14.80 3.89 20.91
CA LEU A 108 -14.51 3.82 22.36
C LEU A 108 -13.29 4.66 22.73
N GLY A 109 -12.33 4.85 21.80
CA GLY A 109 -11.17 5.72 22.02
C GLY A 109 -11.55 7.16 22.34
N THR A 110 -12.47 7.73 21.59
CA THR A 110 -12.96 9.08 21.79
C THR A 110 -13.86 9.18 23.03
N ARG A 111 -14.72 8.18 23.27
CA ARG A 111 -15.69 8.18 24.38
C ARG A 111 -15.07 7.95 25.75
N LEU A 112 -14.12 6.99 25.86
CA LEU A 112 -13.54 6.59 27.15
C LEU A 112 -12.24 7.31 27.48
N PHE A 113 -11.40 7.56 26.47
CA PHE A 113 -10.06 8.13 26.65
C PHE A 113 -9.97 9.60 26.21
N GLY A 114 -11.05 10.18 25.66
CA GLY A 114 -11.04 11.55 25.16
C GLY A 114 -10.06 11.79 24.01
N LEU A 115 -9.70 10.76 23.26
CA LEU A 115 -8.79 10.87 22.12
C LEU A 115 -9.40 11.81 21.07
N ARG A 116 -8.64 12.82 20.68
CA ARG A 116 -9.05 13.74 19.61
C ARG A 116 -8.48 13.24 18.30
N PRO A 117 -9.31 12.88 17.30
CA PRO A 117 -8.83 12.48 16.00
C PRO A 117 -8.13 13.64 15.31
N PHE A 118 -6.97 13.39 14.70
CA PHE A 118 -6.36 14.35 13.79
C PHE A 118 -7.12 14.36 12.45
N ILE A 119 -7.60 13.18 12.02
CA ILE A 119 -8.49 13.00 10.88
C ILE A 119 -9.59 12.03 11.31
N ASP A 120 -10.83 12.50 11.38
CA ASP A 120 -11.98 11.64 11.64
C ASP A 120 -12.42 10.94 10.35
N ARG A 121 -12.27 9.61 10.30
CA ARG A 121 -12.61 8.81 9.12
C ARG A 121 -14.12 8.77 8.82
N GLN A 122 -14.97 8.94 9.84
CA GLN A 122 -16.43 8.85 9.68
C GLN A 122 -17.02 10.16 9.15
N THR A 123 -16.49 11.30 9.59
CA THR A 123 -17.04 12.61 9.24
C THR A 123 -16.25 13.30 8.12
N SER A 124 -14.97 12.96 7.95
CA SER A 124 -14.05 13.63 7.02
C SER A 124 -13.75 12.80 5.77
N LEU A 125 -14.79 12.34 5.05
CA LEU A 125 -14.64 11.47 3.87
C LEU A 125 -13.76 12.09 2.78
N VAL A 126 -14.00 13.37 2.46
CA VAL A 126 -13.28 14.08 1.38
C VAL A 126 -11.78 14.22 1.70
N PRO A 127 -11.35 14.70 2.88
CA PRO A 127 -9.93 14.69 3.26
C PRO A 127 -9.28 13.31 3.20
N MET A 128 -10.00 12.26 3.59
CA MET A 128 -9.49 10.88 3.54
C MET A 128 -9.27 10.38 2.11
N VAL A 129 -10.17 10.73 1.18
CA VAL A 129 -9.97 10.44 -0.25
C VAL A 129 -8.70 11.11 -0.75
N TYR A 130 -8.49 12.41 -0.47
CA TYR A 130 -7.29 13.11 -0.89
C TYR A 130 -6.02 12.54 -0.27
N PHE A 131 -6.06 12.16 1.00
CA PHE A 131 -4.94 11.51 1.66
C PHE A 131 -4.59 10.18 0.96
N SER A 132 -5.59 9.37 0.64
CA SER A 132 -5.39 8.11 -0.09
C SER A 132 -4.82 8.33 -1.50
N LEU A 133 -5.32 9.34 -2.22
CA LEU A 133 -4.81 9.72 -3.54
C LEU A 133 -3.38 10.25 -3.47
N ALA A 134 -3.03 11.05 -2.45
CA ALA A 134 -1.68 11.55 -2.25
C ALA A 134 -0.69 10.40 -2.01
N VAL A 135 -1.04 9.46 -1.11
CA VAL A 135 -0.23 8.26 -0.85
C VAL A 135 -0.10 7.41 -2.11
N GLY A 136 -1.20 7.23 -2.86
CA GLY A 136 -1.21 6.53 -4.15
C GLY A 136 -0.31 7.20 -5.18
N SER A 137 -0.35 8.52 -5.28
CA SER A 137 0.50 9.29 -6.19
C SER A 137 1.99 9.10 -5.86
N VAL A 138 2.36 9.16 -4.58
CA VAL A 138 3.74 8.92 -4.14
C VAL A 138 4.17 7.49 -4.51
N HIS A 139 3.35 6.49 -4.23
CA HIS A 139 3.69 5.10 -4.51
C HIS A 139 3.85 4.83 -6.01
N VAL A 140 2.94 5.35 -6.85
CA VAL A 140 3.02 5.23 -8.31
C VAL A 140 4.24 5.96 -8.86
N VAL A 141 4.54 7.18 -8.38
CA VAL A 141 5.73 7.94 -8.78
C VAL A 141 7.01 7.20 -8.42
N VAL A 142 7.10 6.60 -7.22
CA VAL A 142 8.23 5.74 -6.83
C VAL A 142 8.34 4.55 -7.79
N GLY A 143 7.24 3.89 -8.13
CA GLY A 143 7.23 2.79 -9.10
C GLY A 143 7.73 3.20 -10.49
N LEU A 144 7.27 4.36 -10.99
CA LEU A 144 7.74 4.91 -12.26
C LEU A 144 9.22 5.30 -12.20
N ALA A 145 9.70 5.88 -11.10
CA ALA A 145 11.11 6.22 -10.91
C ALA A 145 12.00 4.96 -10.94
N LEU A 146 11.58 3.88 -10.31
CA LEU A 146 12.24 2.58 -10.42
C LEU A 146 12.21 2.07 -11.87
N GLY A 147 11.10 2.29 -12.56
CA GLY A 147 10.98 1.98 -13.98
C GLY A 147 11.97 2.77 -14.86
N VAL A 148 12.21 4.05 -14.54
CA VAL A 148 13.26 4.86 -15.21
C VAL A 148 14.64 4.24 -14.97
N VAL A 149 14.97 3.90 -13.73
CA VAL A 149 16.26 3.26 -13.38
C VAL A 149 16.41 1.93 -14.10
N SER A 150 15.36 1.11 -14.17
CA SER A 150 15.37 -0.16 -14.91
C SER A 150 15.60 0.05 -16.40
N ALA A 151 14.92 1.02 -17.04
CA ALA A 151 15.08 1.35 -18.45
C ALA A 151 16.49 1.87 -18.77
N LEU A 152 17.07 2.72 -17.90
CA LEU A 152 18.44 3.21 -18.05
C LEU A 152 19.47 2.08 -17.96
N ARG A 153 19.31 1.15 -16.99
CA ARG A 153 20.16 -0.05 -16.88
C ARG A 153 20.06 -0.96 -18.13
N GLY A 154 18.84 -1.04 -18.70
CA GLY A 154 18.57 -1.76 -19.94
C GLY A 154 19.00 -1.01 -21.20
N ARG A 155 19.61 0.19 -21.11
CA ARG A 155 19.96 1.07 -22.23
C ARG A 155 18.79 1.43 -23.15
N GLN A 156 17.57 1.48 -22.59
CA GLN A 156 16.34 1.83 -23.28
C GLN A 156 16.04 3.33 -23.05
N THR A 157 16.79 4.21 -23.67
CA THR A 157 16.71 5.67 -23.44
C THR A 157 15.34 6.25 -23.77
N LYS A 158 14.68 5.80 -24.83
CA LYS A 158 13.32 6.26 -25.19
C LYS A 158 12.31 5.94 -24.09
N GLU A 159 12.36 4.71 -23.55
CA GLU A 159 11.48 4.28 -22.46
C GLU A 159 11.77 5.08 -21.16
N ALA A 160 13.05 5.34 -20.86
CA ALA A 160 13.42 6.14 -19.70
C ALA A 160 12.89 7.56 -19.81
N VAL A 161 13.01 8.20 -20.99
CA VAL A 161 12.47 9.55 -21.24
C VAL A 161 10.95 9.55 -21.12
N PHE A 162 10.25 8.59 -21.72
CA PHE A 162 8.80 8.46 -21.64
C PHE A 162 8.31 8.36 -20.19
N ARG A 163 8.94 7.49 -19.38
CA ARG A 163 8.59 7.32 -17.95
C ARG A 163 8.89 8.57 -17.13
N SER A 164 10.00 9.25 -17.40
CA SER A 164 10.34 10.52 -16.74
C SER A 164 9.32 11.62 -17.04
N LEU A 165 8.89 11.75 -18.30
CA LEU A 165 7.83 12.68 -18.69
C LEU A 165 6.49 12.32 -18.05
N SER A 166 6.18 11.01 -17.93
CA SER A 166 4.97 10.53 -17.26
C SER A 166 4.96 10.89 -15.78
N ILE A 167 6.10 10.79 -15.08
CA ILE A 167 6.24 11.25 -13.70
C ILE A 167 5.92 12.75 -13.60
N LEU A 168 6.47 13.54 -14.51
CA LEU A 168 6.26 15.00 -14.51
C LEU A 168 4.78 15.32 -14.72
N VAL A 169 4.08 14.64 -15.64
CA VAL A 169 2.64 14.81 -15.83
C VAL A 169 1.85 14.44 -14.56
N VAL A 170 2.18 13.32 -13.91
CA VAL A 170 1.51 12.91 -12.67
C VAL A 170 1.70 13.97 -11.57
N ILE A 171 2.90 14.49 -11.40
CA ILE A 171 3.20 15.55 -10.42
C ILE A 171 2.46 16.85 -10.78
N CYS A 172 2.47 17.26 -12.04
CA CYS A 172 1.75 18.47 -12.47
C CYS A 172 0.24 18.36 -12.22
N VAL A 173 -0.37 17.22 -12.57
CA VAL A 173 -1.82 17.00 -12.34
C VAL A 173 -2.13 16.93 -10.85
N ALA A 174 -1.31 16.27 -10.04
CA ALA A 174 -1.47 16.28 -8.58
C ALA A 174 -1.36 17.71 -8.01
N GLY A 175 -0.42 18.52 -8.52
CA GLY A 175 -0.27 19.93 -8.16
C GLY A 175 -1.48 20.78 -8.58
N ILE A 176 -2.03 20.54 -9.79
CA ILE A 176 -3.25 21.21 -10.26
C ILE A 176 -4.41 20.87 -9.31
N LEU A 177 -4.62 19.60 -8.98
CA LEU A 177 -5.67 19.19 -8.05
C LEU A 177 -5.48 19.81 -6.66
N ALA A 178 -4.27 19.79 -6.12
CA ALA A 178 -3.96 20.41 -4.84
C ALA A 178 -4.21 21.91 -4.83
N SER A 179 -4.02 22.59 -5.99
CA SER A 179 -4.23 24.03 -6.11
C SER A 179 -5.69 24.49 -5.97
N TYR A 180 -6.65 23.56 -6.04
CA TYR A 180 -8.05 23.91 -5.77
C TYR A 180 -8.37 24.04 -4.28
N PHE A 181 -7.49 23.51 -3.41
CA PHE A 181 -7.70 23.51 -1.95
C PHE A 181 -6.88 24.58 -1.20
N ALA A 182 -5.86 25.16 -1.84
CA ALA A 182 -5.03 26.19 -1.24
C ALA A 182 -5.07 27.47 -2.09
N PRO A 183 -5.58 28.60 -1.55
CA PRO A 183 -5.67 29.87 -2.31
C PRO A 183 -4.35 30.33 -2.90
N VAL A 184 -3.25 30.15 -2.16
CA VAL A 184 -1.88 30.50 -2.60
C VAL A 184 -1.43 29.66 -3.80
N ALA A 185 -1.91 28.44 -3.93
CA ALA A 185 -1.56 27.56 -5.02
C ALA A 185 -2.30 27.88 -6.34
N ALA A 186 -3.28 28.79 -6.34
CA ALA A 186 -3.96 29.24 -7.55
C ALA A 186 -2.98 29.89 -8.55
N LEU A 187 -1.92 30.56 -8.07
CA LEU A 187 -0.90 31.18 -8.89
C LEU A 187 -0.11 30.17 -9.74
N VAL A 188 0.10 28.95 -9.22
CA VAL A 188 0.88 27.90 -9.90
C VAL A 188 0.03 27.07 -10.88
N ARG A 189 -1.31 27.21 -10.86
CA ARG A 189 -2.22 26.42 -11.70
C ARG A 189 -2.00 26.64 -13.19
N GLY A 190 -1.88 27.91 -13.62
CA GLY A 190 -1.63 28.26 -15.02
C GLY A 190 -0.33 27.64 -15.56
N PRO A 191 0.82 27.88 -14.91
CA PRO A 191 2.07 27.25 -15.28
C PRO A 191 2.02 25.72 -15.35
N LEU A 192 1.35 25.04 -14.39
CA LEU A 192 1.23 23.59 -14.37
C LEU A 192 0.37 23.07 -15.55
N ILE A 193 -0.73 23.73 -15.88
CA ILE A 193 -1.55 23.37 -17.04
C ILE A 193 -0.73 23.56 -18.33
N THR A 194 -0.02 24.66 -18.48
CA THR A 194 0.84 24.90 -19.64
C THR A 194 1.92 23.83 -19.75
N ALA A 195 2.55 23.43 -18.62
CA ALA A 195 3.54 22.35 -18.60
C ALA A 195 2.94 21.03 -19.12
N VAL A 196 1.75 20.64 -18.65
CA VAL A 196 1.08 19.41 -19.11
C VAL A 196 0.79 19.48 -20.62
N LEU A 197 0.29 20.63 -21.13
CA LEU A 197 0.00 20.82 -22.56
C LEU A 197 1.27 20.70 -23.43
N VAL A 198 2.43 21.16 -22.94
CA VAL A 198 3.71 21.03 -23.65
C VAL A 198 4.26 19.61 -23.58
N ILE A 199 4.08 18.92 -22.44
CA ILE A 199 4.62 17.57 -22.25
C ILE A 199 3.86 16.52 -23.07
N ILE A 200 2.55 16.65 -23.26
CA ILE A 200 1.73 15.67 -24.00
C ILE A 200 2.25 15.43 -25.43
N PRO A 201 2.51 16.43 -26.28
CA PRO A 201 3.11 16.21 -27.60
C PRO A 201 4.45 15.49 -27.55
N ILE A 202 5.31 15.82 -26.58
CA ILE A 202 6.63 15.18 -26.40
C ILE A 202 6.45 13.71 -25.99
N LEU A 203 5.45 13.40 -25.15
CA LEU A 203 5.07 12.03 -24.80
C LEU A 203 4.63 11.22 -26.03
N ILE A 204 3.86 11.82 -26.93
CA ILE A 204 3.43 11.16 -28.17
C ILE A 204 4.65 10.88 -29.07
N LEU A 205 5.59 11.81 -29.16
CA LEU A 205 6.82 11.61 -29.96
C LEU A 205 7.74 10.52 -29.38
N THR A 206 7.77 10.34 -28.08
CA THR A 206 8.65 9.37 -27.41
C THR A 206 8.00 7.99 -27.25
N GLY A 207 6.71 7.93 -26.91
CA GLY A 207 5.95 6.71 -26.61
C GLY A 207 4.97 6.28 -27.71
N GLY A 208 4.86 7.09 -28.79
CA GLY A 208 3.90 6.83 -29.88
C GLY A 208 2.48 7.28 -29.57
N PHE A 209 1.57 7.04 -30.52
CA PHE A 209 0.18 7.54 -30.46
C PHE A 209 -0.60 7.01 -29.23
N LEU A 210 -0.23 5.86 -28.69
CA LEU A 210 -0.87 5.26 -27.52
C LEU A 210 -0.33 5.79 -26.17
N ALA A 211 0.71 6.62 -26.17
CA ALA A 211 1.32 7.19 -24.98
C ALA A 211 0.35 7.90 -24.01
N PRO A 212 -0.62 8.72 -24.47
CA PRO A 212 -1.59 9.35 -23.59
C PRO A 212 -2.47 8.34 -22.83
N PHE A 213 -2.85 7.22 -23.47
CA PHE A 213 -3.64 6.17 -22.82
C PHE A 213 -2.84 5.47 -21.72
N GLU A 214 -1.54 5.32 -21.89
CA GLU A 214 -0.67 4.76 -20.86
C GLU A 214 -0.58 5.69 -19.65
N VAL A 215 -0.46 6.99 -19.87
CA VAL A 215 -0.53 8.00 -18.80
C VAL A 215 -1.88 7.99 -18.10
N LEU A 216 -2.98 7.87 -18.84
CA LEU A 216 -4.31 7.73 -18.25
C LEU A 216 -4.41 6.50 -17.33
N ARG A 217 -3.77 5.39 -17.72
CA ARG A 217 -3.71 4.20 -16.88
C ARG A 217 -3.00 4.46 -15.54
N TYR A 218 -1.99 5.34 -15.50
CA TYR A 218 -1.34 5.72 -14.24
C TYR A 218 -2.30 6.47 -13.30
N PHE A 219 -3.16 7.33 -13.84
CA PHE A 219 -4.22 7.97 -13.04
C PHE A 219 -5.25 6.96 -12.54
N GLY A 220 -5.66 6.01 -13.37
CA GLY A 220 -6.51 4.89 -12.95
C GLY A 220 -5.90 4.10 -11.79
N ASN A 221 -4.59 3.86 -11.85
CA ASN A 221 -3.88 3.22 -10.74
C ASN A 221 -3.91 4.07 -9.47
N ILE A 222 -3.70 5.40 -9.56
CA ILE A 222 -3.77 6.30 -8.40
C ILE A 222 -5.18 6.31 -7.80
N ILE A 223 -6.23 6.36 -8.62
CA ILE A 223 -7.62 6.30 -8.15
C ILE A 223 -7.91 4.99 -7.39
N SER A 224 -7.25 3.89 -7.75
CA SER A 224 -7.40 2.61 -7.05
C SER A 224 -7.01 2.66 -5.57
N TYR A 225 -6.23 3.67 -5.13
CA TYR A 225 -5.86 3.86 -3.72
C TYR A 225 -7.00 4.38 -2.85
N VAL A 226 -8.07 4.92 -3.43
CA VAL A 226 -9.30 5.27 -2.69
C VAL A 226 -9.87 4.05 -1.95
N ARG A 227 -9.56 2.85 -2.41
CA ARG A 227 -9.92 1.59 -1.74
C ARG A 227 -9.35 1.50 -0.32
N LEU A 228 -8.16 2.07 -0.04
CA LEU A 228 -7.59 2.09 1.32
C LEU A 228 -8.54 2.77 2.30
N MET A 229 -9.08 3.92 1.88
CA MET A 229 -10.06 4.67 2.66
C MET A 229 -11.39 3.91 2.74
N ALA A 230 -11.92 3.39 1.63
CA ALA A 230 -13.23 2.73 1.61
C ALA A 230 -13.27 1.49 2.52
N VAL A 231 -12.24 0.64 2.48
CA VAL A 231 -12.14 -0.55 3.34
C VAL A 231 -11.91 -0.16 4.80
N GLY A 232 -11.09 0.87 5.05
CA GLY A 232 -10.87 1.39 6.39
C GLY A 232 -12.14 1.98 7.01
N LEU A 233 -12.93 2.72 6.23
CA LEU A 233 -14.23 3.22 6.67
C LEU A 233 -15.19 2.07 7.02
N ALA A 234 -15.24 1.03 6.20
CA ALA A 234 -16.07 -0.15 6.48
C ALA A 234 -15.69 -0.81 7.83
N SER A 235 -14.39 -0.93 8.14
CA SER A 235 -13.91 -1.51 9.41
C SER A 235 -14.34 -0.67 10.62
N VAL A 236 -14.21 0.66 10.57
CA VAL A 236 -14.60 1.51 11.69
C VAL A 236 -16.12 1.59 11.87
N LEU A 237 -16.89 1.58 10.77
CA LEU A 237 -18.34 1.50 10.85
C LEU A 237 -18.80 0.20 11.48
N LEU A 238 -18.18 -0.94 11.13
CA LEU A 238 -18.49 -2.22 11.75
C LEU A 238 -18.18 -2.23 13.25
N ALA A 239 -17.05 -1.63 13.67
CA ALA A 239 -16.72 -1.46 15.07
C ALA A 239 -17.75 -0.58 15.81
N SER A 240 -18.19 0.53 15.20
CA SER A 240 -19.22 1.41 15.77
C SER A 240 -20.56 0.70 15.91
N ILE A 241 -20.96 -0.11 14.93
CA ILE A 241 -22.17 -0.95 15.00
C ILE A 241 -22.06 -1.95 16.14
N ALA A 242 -20.90 -2.62 16.29
CA ALA A 242 -20.65 -3.56 17.37
C ALA A 242 -20.86 -2.91 18.75
N ASN A 243 -20.31 -1.70 18.95
CA ASN A 243 -20.46 -0.94 20.19
C ASN A 243 -21.91 -0.52 20.45
N ARG A 244 -22.64 -0.08 19.43
CA ARG A 244 -24.05 0.33 19.56
C ARG A 244 -24.96 -0.85 19.90
N LEU A 245 -24.79 -1.99 19.22
CA LEU A 245 -25.57 -3.21 19.49
C LEU A 245 -25.28 -3.75 20.89
N ALA A 246 -24.01 -3.76 21.31
CA ALA A 246 -23.64 -4.13 22.67
C ALA A 246 -24.29 -3.23 23.72
N GLY A 247 -24.32 -1.91 23.50
CA GLY A 247 -24.97 -0.95 24.41
C GLY A 247 -26.49 -1.06 24.45
N ALA A 248 -27.12 -1.53 23.36
CA ALA A 248 -28.58 -1.68 23.25
C ALA A 248 -29.12 -3.03 23.78
N ALA A 249 -28.26 -3.94 24.21
CA ALA A 249 -28.62 -5.34 24.49
C ALA A 249 -29.46 -5.58 25.78
N GLY A 250 -29.82 -4.54 26.55
CA GLY A 250 -30.66 -4.64 27.73
C GLY A 250 -30.08 -5.41 28.92
N SER A 251 -29.07 -6.24 28.71
CA SER A 251 -28.33 -7.01 29.73
C SER A 251 -26.84 -6.89 29.47
N VAL A 252 -26.05 -6.66 30.52
CA VAL A 252 -24.58 -6.54 30.44
C VAL A 252 -23.95 -7.79 29.85
N TRP A 253 -24.41 -8.99 30.23
CA TRP A 253 -23.88 -10.25 29.74
C TRP A 253 -24.11 -10.44 28.24
N ILE A 254 -25.33 -10.11 27.76
CA ILE A 254 -25.65 -10.18 26.33
C ILE A 254 -24.84 -9.12 25.59
N GLY A 255 -24.73 -7.90 26.10
CA GLY A 255 -23.94 -6.84 25.49
C GLY A 255 -22.47 -7.19 25.32
N VAL A 256 -21.83 -7.75 26.37
CA VAL A 256 -20.44 -8.20 26.33
C VAL A 256 -20.26 -9.34 25.32
N THR A 257 -21.17 -10.30 25.30
CA THR A 257 -21.10 -11.41 24.34
C THR A 257 -21.17 -10.90 22.88
N VAL A 258 -22.13 -10.01 22.60
CA VAL A 258 -22.29 -9.37 21.29
C VAL A 258 -21.03 -8.57 20.89
N ALA A 259 -20.49 -7.78 21.83
CA ALA A 259 -19.26 -7.02 21.60
C ALA A 259 -18.10 -7.94 21.22
N ILE A 260 -17.82 -8.95 22.03
CA ILE A 260 -16.73 -9.91 21.78
C ILE A 260 -16.88 -10.57 20.40
N LEU A 261 -18.07 -11.06 20.08
CA LEU A 261 -18.33 -11.75 18.81
C LEU A 261 -18.10 -10.84 17.62
N LEU A 262 -18.68 -9.63 17.64
CA LEU A 262 -18.58 -8.68 16.52
C LEU A 262 -17.19 -8.09 16.38
N HIS A 263 -16.50 -7.74 17.47
CA HIS A 263 -15.11 -7.27 17.41
C HIS A 263 -14.15 -8.37 16.96
N THR A 264 -14.35 -9.62 17.39
CA THR A 264 -13.57 -10.77 16.89
C THR A 264 -13.75 -10.93 15.38
N PHE A 265 -14.99 -10.84 14.90
CA PHE A 265 -15.28 -10.89 13.46
C PHE A 265 -14.63 -9.72 12.72
N ASN A 266 -14.69 -8.49 13.27
CA ASN A 266 -14.06 -7.33 12.69
C ASN A 266 -12.51 -7.45 12.65
N ILE A 267 -11.89 -8.02 13.69
CA ILE A 267 -10.44 -8.31 13.68
C ILE A 267 -10.07 -9.29 12.57
N LEU A 268 -10.83 -10.36 12.40
CA LEU A 268 -10.59 -11.33 11.34
C LEU A 268 -10.67 -10.68 9.95
N LEU A 269 -11.72 -9.89 9.71
CA LEU A 269 -11.83 -9.10 8.48
C LEU A 269 -10.71 -8.05 8.38
N GLY A 270 -10.35 -7.43 9.50
CA GLY A 270 -9.31 -6.41 9.63
C GLY A 270 -7.89 -6.92 9.41
N VAL A 271 -7.65 -8.23 9.47
CA VAL A 271 -6.38 -8.85 9.02
C VAL A 271 -6.45 -9.22 7.55
N PHE A 272 -7.55 -9.85 7.14
CA PHE A 272 -7.69 -10.39 5.79
C PHE A 272 -7.83 -9.29 4.73
N ALA A 273 -8.77 -8.35 4.92
CA ALA A 273 -9.06 -7.32 3.92
C ALA A 273 -7.87 -6.39 3.66
N PRO A 274 -7.19 -5.79 4.67
CA PRO A 274 -5.99 -4.99 4.44
C PRO A 274 -4.89 -5.77 3.74
N THR A 275 -4.67 -7.04 4.12
CA THR A 275 -3.65 -7.88 3.48
C THR A 275 -3.92 -8.02 1.98
N VAL A 276 -5.13 -8.41 1.59
CA VAL A 276 -5.49 -8.61 0.18
C VAL A 276 -5.41 -7.29 -0.60
N HIS A 277 -5.94 -6.21 -0.04
CA HIS A 277 -5.96 -4.92 -0.73
C HIS A 277 -4.57 -4.28 -0.83
N ALA A 278 -3.73 -4.37 0.21
CA ALA A 278 -2.35 -3.91 0.16
C ALA A 278 -1.51 -4.71 -0.86
N LEU A 279 -1.63 -6.05 -0.87
CA LEU A 279 -0.96 -6.89 -1.86
C LEU A 279 -1.37 -6.53 -3.28
N ARG A 280 -2.67 -6.34 -3.52
CA ARG A 280 -3.16 -5.96 -4.85
C ARG A 280 -2.55 -4.64 -5.33
N LEU A 281 -2.47 -3.61 -4.47
CA LEU A 281 -1.84 -2.34 -4.82
C LEU A 281 -0.37 -2.50 -5.19
N HIS A 282 0.36 -3.39 -4.50
CA HIS A 282 1.74 -3.70 -4.86
C HIS A 282 1.82 -4.43 -6.21
N TYR A 283 1.00 -5.45 -6.42
CA TYR A 283 1.13 -6.35 -7.56
C TYR A 283 0.64 -5.71 -8.86
N VAL A 284 -0.48 -5.01 -8.82
CA VAL A 284 -1.12 -4.47 -10.02
C VAL A 284 -0.65 -3.05 -10.32
N GLU A 285 -0.65 -2.19 -9.30
CA GLU A 285 -0.41 -0.76 -9.48
C GLU A 285 1.07 -0.39 -9.42
N PHE A 286 1.90 -1.13 -8.65
CA PHE A 286 3.30 -0.77 -8.41
C PHE A 286 4.29 -1.62 -9.20
N PHE A 287 4.29 -2.95 -9.06
CA PHE A 287 5.27 -3.82 -9.72
C PHE A 287 5.20 -3.74 -11.23
N SER A 288 4.01 -3.54 -11.79
CA SER A 288 3.80 -3.36 -13.23
C SER A 288 4.62 -2.21 -13.84
N LYS A 289 5.20 -1.31 -13.02
CA LYS A 289 5.97 -0.16 -13.49
C LYS A 289 7.45 -0.47 -13.74
N PHE A 290 8.03 -1.44 -13.04
CA PHE A 290 9.48 -1.69 -13.08
C PHE A 290 9.88 -3.15 -13.06
N MET A 291 8.99 -4.05 -12.64
CA MET A 291 9.30 -5.47 -12.49
C MET A 291 8.87 -6.26 -13.72
N GLU A 292 9.81 -7.02 -14.30
CA GLU A 292 9.51 -8.01 -15.30
C GLU A 292 9.36 -9.38 -14.62
N PRO A 293 8.14 -9.98 -14.64
CA PRO A 293 7.90 -11.28 -14.03
C PRO A 293 8.54 -12.41 -14.88
N GLY A 294 8.83 -13.55 -14.27
CA GLY A 294 9.29 -14.76 -14.97
C GLY A 294 10.68 -15.25 -14.55
N GLY A 295 11.23 -14.76 -13.44
CA GLY A 295 12.44 -15.32 -12.83
C GLY A 295 12.23 -16.74 -12.33
N LYS A 296 13.25 -17.61 -12.48
CA LYS A 296 13.24 -18.97 -11.96
C LYS A 296 13.89 -19.00 -10.57
N ASP A 297 13.27 -19.73 -9.63
CA ASP A 297 13.84 -19.92 -8.29
C ASP A 297 15.10 -20.77 -8.33
N PHE A 298 16.15 -20.33 -7.65
CA PHE A 298 17.39 -21.08 -7.53
C PHE A 298 17.21 -22.26 -6.59
N LYS A 299 17.32 -23.47 -7.11
CA LYS A 299 17.29 -24.70 -6.32
C LYS A 299 18.72 -25.24 -6.23
N PRO A 300 19.41 -25.15 -5.07
CA PRO A 300 20.73 -25.74 -4.91
C PRO A 300 20.65 -27.27 -5.07
N LEU A 301 21.66 -27.84 -5.72
CA LEU A 301 21.83 -29.30 -5.75
C LEU A 301 21.97 -29.78 -4.31
N LYS A 302 21.01 -30.57 -3.85
CA LYS A 302 21.16 -31.27 -2.56
C LYS A 302 22.13 -32.43 -2.78
N THR A 303 23.33 -32.34 -2.22
CA THR A 303 24.12 -33.52 -1.92
C THR A 303 23.32 -34.39 -0.98
N LYS A 304 23.05 -35.63 -1.37
CA LYS A 304 22.43 -36.68 -0.55
C LYS A 304 23.28 -36.93 0.70
#